data_30a83aa9e0f5e7ee88863d2f4d814a22
#
_entry.id   30a83aa9e0f5e7ee88863d2f4d814a22
#
_cell.length_a   1.000
_cell.length_b   1.000
_cell.length_c   1.000
_cell.angle_alpha   90.00
_cell.angle_beta   90.00
_cell.angle_gamma   90.00
#
_symmetry.space_group_name_H-M   'P 1'
#
loop_
_entity.id
_entity.type
_entity.pdbx_description
1 polymer ?
#
loop_
_entity_poly.entity_id
_entity_poly.type
_entity_poly.pdbx_seq_one_letter_code
_entity_poly.pdbx_strand_id
1 'polypeptide(L)'
;MMLMDKPRRLSTDIDIIVEPGTDLDDYLEKASAIFPFQMVEEQKRVGKNNIEKRHFKFTYDSPINNKQFYILLDVLFENNHYAEVETKEIRNDLLLTEEEYLTVKIPSADCILADKLTAFAPHTTGVELNKGKDMEVMKQLYDVCSLIEVFKECDVVKRTYEPIALAEIAYRGINVTPTDCLWDSFESALCIASRGKVGAEE
;
A
#
# COMPACT_ATOMS: atom_id res chain seq x y z
N MET A 1 -6.78 -2.53 -1.15
CA MET A 1 -7.58 -2.12 -2.34
C MET A 1 -8.34 -3.29 -2.96
N MET A 2 -7.71 -4.45 -3.26
CA MET A 2 -8.37 -5.62 -3.87
C MET A 2 -9.54 -6.21 -3.05
N LEU A 3 -9.45 -6.17 -1.72
CA LEU A 3 -10.46 -6.75 -0.81
C LEU A 3 -11.56 -5.76 -0.38
N MET A 4 -11.64 -4.59 -1.01
CA MET A 4 -12.78 -3.69 -0.86
C MET A 4 -14.02 -4.30 -1.53
N ASP A 5 -15.21 -3.94 -1.05
CA ASP A 5 -16.48 -4.45 -1.57
C ASP A 5 -16.67 -4.23 -3.08
N LYS A 6 -16.08 -3.14 -3.59
CA LYS A 6 -16.05 -2.82 -5.02
C LYS A 6 -14.63 -2.42 -5.42
N PRO A 7 -13.74 -3.38 -5.67
CA PRO A 7 -12.38 -3.06 -6.08
C PRO A 7 -12.41 -2.40 -7.46
N ARG A 8 -11.70 -1.28 -7.60
CA ARG A 8 -11.67 -0.49 -8.84
C ARG A 8 -10.44 -0.73 -9.71
N ARG A 9 -9.48 -1.47 -9.18
CA ARG A 9 -8.26 -1.89 -9.89
C ARG A 9 -7.71 -3.18 -9.32
N LEU A 10 -6.94 -3.87 -10.14
CA LEU A 10 -6.12 -5.00 -9.71
C LEU A 10 -4.83 -4.51 -9.02
N SER A 11 -4.24 -5.37 -8.24
CA SER A 11 -2.89 -5.22 -7.66
C SER A 11 -2.12 -6.51 -7.86
N THR A 12 -0.84 -6.39 -8.13
CA THR A 12 0.11 -7.53 -8.23
C THR A 12 0.99 -7.61 -6.98
N ASP A 13 0.89 -6.61 -6.11
CA ASP A 13 1.70 -6.50 -4.91
C ASP A 13 0.82 -6.80 -3.69
N ILE A 14 1.36 -7.57 -2.77
CA ILE A 14 0.77 -7.90 -1.47
C ILE A 14 1.65 -7.26 -0.41
N ASP A 15 1.09 -6.32 0.35
CA ASP A 15 1.75 -5.67 1.47
C ASP A 15 1.22 -6.26 2.77
N ILE A 16 2.10 -6.71 3.66
CA ILE A 16 1.73 -7.17 5.00
C ILE A 16 2.56 -6.47 6.06
N ILE A 17 1.94 -6.22 7.20
CA ILE A 17 2.60 -5.75 8.42
C ILE A 17 2.61 -6.90 9.41
N VAL A 18 3.77 -7.16 9.97
CA VAL A 18 3.99 -8.15 11.03
C VAL A 18 4.71 -7.50 12.20
N GLU A 19 4.50 -8.02 13.39
CA GLU A 19 5.21 -7.53 14.58
C GLU A 19 6.73 -7.71 14.43
N PRO A 20 7.52 -6.77 14.96
CA PRO A 20 8.99 -6.90 14.96
C PRO A 20 9.44 -8.23 15.56
N GLY A 21 10.36 -8.92 14.88
CA GLY A 21 10.88 -10.21 15.31
C GLY A 21 10.02 -11.44 14.93
N THR A 22 8.97 -11.25 14.14
CA THR A 22 8.20 -12.39 13.59
C THR A 22 9.07 -13.21 12.65
N ASP A 23 9.16 -14.52 12.90
CA ASP A 23 9.83 -15.45 11.97
C ASP A 23 8.88 -15.85 10.84
N LEU A 24 9.30 -15.61 9.61
CA LEU A 24 8.53 -15.91 8.39
C LEU A 24 9.11 -17.03 7.55
N ASP A 25 10.29 -17.54 7.89
CA ASP A 25 11.03 -18.43 6.98
C ASP A 25 10.27 -19.73 6.72
N ASP A 26 9.67 -20.33 7.75
CA ASP A 26 8.80 -21.52 7.61
C ASP A 26 7.57 -21.28 6.72
N TYR A 27 6.98 -20.09 6.80
CA TYR A 27 5.82 -19.72 5.97
C TYR A 27 6.21 -19.52 4.52
N LEU A 28 7.36 -18.92 4.26
CA LEU A 28 7.87 -18.67 2.93
C LEU A 28 8.31 -19.98 2.25
N GLU A 29 8.93 -20.90 2.99
CA GLU A 29 9.25 -22.22 2.49
C GLU A 29 7.99 -22.98 2.06
N LYS A 30 6.97 -23.02 2.90
CA LYS A 30 5.67 -23.63 2.57
C LYS A 30 5.00 -22.97 1.39
N ALA A 31 5.02 -21.62 1.33
CA ALA A 31 4.42 -20.86 0.24
C ALA A 31 5.10 -21.14 -1.10
N SER A 32 6.42 -21.39 -1.10
CA SER A 32 7.17 -21.72 -2.31
C SER A 32 6.74 -23.05 -2.96
N ALA A 33 6.18 -23.95 -2.16
CA ALA A 33 5.69 -25.26 -2.61
C ALA A 33 4.23 -25.24 -3.10
N ILE A 34 3.54 -24.11 -2.98
CA ILE A 34 2.12 -23.99 -3.39
C ILE A 34 2.04 -23.68 -4.88
N PHE A 35 1.29 -24.50 -5.63
CA PHE A 35 0.96 -24.20 -7.02
C PHE A 35 0.23 -22.84 -7.11
N PRO A 36 0.56 -21.96 -8.09
CA PRO A 36 1.38 -22.19 -9.27
C PRO A 36 2.85 -21.72 -9.14
N PHE A 37 3.33 -21.41 -7.95
CA PHE A 37 4.66 -20.84 -7.76
C PHE A 37 5.74 -21.88 -8.02
N GLN A 38 6.81 -21.46 -8.71
CA GLN A 38 7.95 -22.29 -9.07
C GLN A 38 9.21 -21.87 -8.32
N MET A 39 9.28 -20.59 -7.93
CA MET A 39 10.45 -20.02 -7.29
C MET A 39 10.02 -18.83 -6.41
N VAL A 40 10.64 -18.74 -5.26
CA VAL A 40 10.56 -17.59 -4.36
C VAL A 40 11.95 -17.04 -4.11
N GLU A 41 12.14 -15.77 -4.39
CA GLU A 41 13.42 -15.09 -4.22
C GLU A 41 13.25 -13.89 -3.26
N GLU A 42 14.10 -13.82 -2.25
CA GLU A 42 14.21 -12.61 -1.44
C GLU A 42 15.03 -11.56 -2.18
N GLN A 43 14.41 -10.41 -2.43
CA GLN A 43 15.07 -9.28 -3.05
C GLN A 43 15.71 -8.40 -1.96
N LYS A 44 17.04 -8.37 -1.92
CA LYS A 44 17.77 -7.45 -1.04
C LYS A 44 17.60 -6.03 -1.55
N ARG A 45 16.77 -5.25 -0.87
CA ARG A 45 16.68 -3.79 -1.06
C ARG A 45 17.39 -3.10 0.10
N VAL A 46 18.16 -2.07 -0.21
CA VAL A 46 18.80 -1.26 0.84
C VAL A 46 17.71 -0.45 1.53
N GLY A 47 17.33 -0.88 2.74
CA GLY A 47 16.41 -0.14 3.60
C GLY A 47 17.05 1.18 4.02
N LYS A 48 16.28 2.28 3.98
CA LYS A 48 16.65 3.53 4.62
C LYS A 48 16.10 3.49 6.06
N ASN A 49 16.92 3.94 7.01
CA ASN A 49 16.47 4.30 8.37
C ASN A 49 15.92 3.18 9.25
N ASN A 50 16.70 2.13 9.53
CA ASN A 50 16.44 1.13 10.59
C ASN A 50 15.08 0.42 10.60
N ILE A 51 14.32 0.44 9.49
CA ILE A 51 13.09 -0.35 9.38
C ILE A 51 13.44 -1.67 8.73
N GLU A 52 13.05 -2.73 9.37
CA GLU A 52 13.16 -4.06 8.79
C GLU A 52 12.07 -4.26 7.76
N LYS A 53 12.47 -4.34 6.48
CA LYS A 53 11.60 -4.66 5.35
C LYS A 53 12.19 -5.83 4.60
N ARG A 54 11.36 -6.82 4.31
CA ARG A 54 11.74 -7.95 3.45
C ARG A 54 10.85 -7.93 2.21
N HIS A 55 11.42 -8.21 1.05
CA HIS A 55 10.73 -8.20 -0.24
C HIS A 55 10.92 -9.55 -0.90
N PHE A 56 9.83 -10.19 -1.27
CA PHE A 56 9.83 -11.50 -1.88
C PHE A 56 9.17 -11.45 -3.25
N LYS A 57 9.76 -12.16 -4.21
CA LYS A 57 9.23 -12.32 -5.55
C LYS A 57 8.84 -13.77 -5.76
N PHE A 58 7.55 -14.01 -5.94
CA PHE A 58 6.98 -15.31 -6.25
C PHE A 58 6.77 -15.42 -7.75
N THR A 59 7.51 -16.30 -8.40
CA THR A 59 7.50 -16.46 -9.85
C THR A 59 6.66 -17.68 -10.26
N TYR A 60 5.87 -17.53 -11.32
CA TYR A 60 5.03 -18.57 -11.89
C TYR A 60 4.89 -18.43 -13.41
N ASP A 61 4.54 -19.53 -14.09
CA ASP A 61 4.19 -19.47 -15.50
C ASP A 61 2.68 -19.27 -15.68
N SER A 62 2.31 -18.30 -16.50
CA SER A 62 0.91 -18.04 -16.80
C SER A 62 0.28 -19.21 -17.55
N PRO A 63 -0.85 -19.76 -17.07
CA PRO A 63 -1.54 -20.84 -17.76
C PRO A 63 -2.16 -20.42 -19.11
N ILE A 64 -2.24 -19.10 -19.38
CA ILE A 64 -2.85 -18.59 -20.61
C ILE A 64 -1.84 -18.55 -21.76
N ASN A 65 -0.60 -18.17 -21.49
CA ASN A 65 0.39 -17.90 -22.55
C ASN A 65 1.79 -18.47 -22.28
N ASN A 66 1.94 -19.25 -21.21
CA ASN A 66 3.20 -19.85 -20.75
C ASN A 66 4.36 -18.84 -20.57
N LYS A 67 4.03 -17.55 -20.39
CA LYS A 67 5.03 -16.55 -20.03
C LYS A 67 5.21 -16.50 -18.54
N GLN A 68 6.41 -16.23 -18.12
CA GLN A 68 6.74 -16.05 -16.71
C GLN A 68 6.19 -14.73 -16.20
N PHE A 69 5.48 -14.81 -15.08
CA PHE A 69 4.97 -13.69 -14.30
C PHE A 69 5.42 -13.80 -12.84
N TYR A 70 5.14 -12.79 -12.06
CA TYR A 70 5.46 -12.79 -10.63
C TYR A 70 4.45 -12.00 -9.82
N ILE A 71 4.39 -12.33 -8.54
CA ILE A 71 3.72 -11.56 -7.49
C ILE A 71 4.80 -11.09 -6.51
N LEU A 72 4.68 -9.85 -6.06
CA LEU A 72 5.54 -9.31 -5.02
C LEU A 72 4.84 -9.39 -3.66
N LEU A 73 5.59 -9.81 -2.64
CA LEU A 73 5.19 -9.76 -1.25
C LEU A 73 6.16 -8.85 -0.51
N ASP A 74 5.66 -7.72 -0.05
CA ASP A 74 6.39 -6.77 0.76
C ASP A 74 5.97 -6.93 2.22
N VAL A 75 6.96 -7.24 3.07
CA VAL A 75 6.76 -7.45 4.49
C VAL A 75 7.42 -6.32 5.27
N LEU A 76 6.61 -5.65 6.08
CA LEU A 76 7.04 -4.58 6.98
C LEU A 76 6.97 -5.06 8.42
N PHE A 77 8.10 -5.02 9.13
CA PHE A 77 8.18 -5.41 10.54
C PHE A 77 8.04 -4.17 11.42
N GLU A 78 6.79 -3.84 11.75
CA GLU A 78 6.49 -2.71 12.63
C GLU A 78 5.19 -2.92 13.43
N ASN A 79 4.97 -2.04 14.40
CA ASN A 79 3.70 -2.01 15.12
C ASN A 79 2.58 -1.55 14.19
N ASN A 80 1.40 -2.15 14.35
CA ASN A 80 0.24 -1.75 13.58
C ASN A 80 -0.25 -0.36 14.02
N HIS A 81 -0.30 0.58 13.08
CA HIS A 81 -0.79 1.96 13.29
C HIS A 81 -2.24 2.17 12.87
N TYR A 82 -2.90 1.18 12.30
CA TYR A 82 -4.29 1.28 11.88
C TYR A 82 -5.23 1.26 13.08
N ALA A 83 -6.10 2.27 13.18
CA ALA A 83 -7.08 2.39 14.27
C ALA A 83 -8.13 1.27 14.26
N GLU A 84 -8.40 0.71 13.08
CA GLU A 84 -9.38 -0.35 12.88
C GLU A 84 -8.88 -1.40 11.90
N VAL A 85 -9.07 -2.66 12.30
CA VAL A 85 -8.74 -3.83 11.50
C VAL A 85 -9.97 -4.74 11.46
N GLU A 86 -10.38 -5.14 10.28
CA GLU A 86 -11.49 -6.05 10.04
C GLU A 86 -11.03 -7.38 9.46
N THR A 87 -11.81 -8.44 9.67
CA THR A 87 -11.55 -9.74 9.04
C THR A 87 -12.40 -9.84 7.78
N LYS A 88 -11.77 -10.09 6.65
CA LYS A 88 -12.46 -10.30 5.37
C LYS A 88 -12.07 -11.60 4.71
N GLU A 89 -13.02 -12.18 3.99
CA GLU A 89 -12.75 -13.30 3.08
C GLU A 89 -11.97 -12.81 1.86
N ILE A 90 -11.03 -13.63 1.38
CA ILE A 90 -10.34 -13.39 0.10
C ILE A 90 -11.30 -13.77 -1.02
N ARG A 91 -12.25 -12.89 -1.28
CA ARG A 91 -13.29 -13.04 -2.28
C ARG A 91 -13.69 -11.69 -2.86
N ASN A 92 -13.78 -11.60 -4.17
CA ASN A 92 -14.43 -10.51 -4.89
C ASN A 92 -14.67 -10.90 -6.35
N ASP A 93 -15.43 -10.10 -7.09
CA ASP A 93 -15.81 -10.37 -8.48
C ASP A 93 -14.64 -10.38 -9.48
N LEU A 94 -13.45 -9.92 -9.07
CA LEU A 94 -12.25 -9.90 -9.92
C LEU A 94 -11.33 -11.11 -9.68
N LEU A 95 -11.59 -11.90 -8.63
CA LEU A 95 -10.81 -13.06 -8.26
C LEU A 95 -11.61 -14.33 -8.54
N LEU A 96 -10.97 -15.28 -9.21
CA LEU A 96 -11.48 -16.64 -9.32
C LEU A 96 -11.03 -17.41 -8.06
N THR A 97 -11.95 -17.60 -7.13
CA THR A 97 -11.70 -18.31 -5.86
C THR A 97 -12.72 -19.44 -5.69
N GLU A 98 -12.31 -20.49 -5.01
CA GLU A 98 -13.17 -21.63 -4.68
C GLU A 98 -13.85 -21.40 -3.32
N GLU A 99 -14.95 -22.10 -3.06
CA GLU A 99 -15.64 -22.07 -1.76
C GLU A 99 -14.73 -22.57 -0.63
N GLU A 100 -15.09 -22.25 0.62
CA GLU A 100 -14.22 -22.27 1.80
C GLU A 100 -13.13 -21.20 1.72
N TYR A 101 -13.59 -19.94 1.56
CA TYR A 101 -12.70 -18.79 1.40
C TYR A 101 -11.81 -18.57 2.62
N LEU A 102 -10.53 -18.37 2.35
CA LEU A 102 -9.57 -17.94 3.37
C LEU A 102 -9.93 -16.53 3.87
N THR A 103 -9.68 -16.27 5.13
CA THR A 103 -9.89 -14.96 5.75
C THR A 103 -8.57 -14.30 6.08
N VAL A 104 -8.54 -12.99 5.95
CA VAL A 104 -7.39 -12.15 6.30
C VAL A 104 -7.83 -10.95 7.12
N LYS A 105 -6.92 -10.43 7.94
CA LYS A 105 -7.10 -9.16 8.63
C LYS A 105 -6.64 -8.04 7.71
N ILE A 106 -7.50 -7.05 7.50
CA ILE A 106 -7.19 -5.86 6.69
C ILE A 106 -7.59 -4.59 7.44
N PRO A 107 -6.93 -3.44 7.19
CA PRO A 107 -7.42 -2.16 7.68
C PRO A 107 -8.78 -1.83 7.09
N SER A 108 -9.63 -1.10 7.82
CA SER A 108 -10.88 -0.56 7.28
C SER A 108 -10.62 0.39 6.10
N ALA A 109 -11.64 0.69 5.30
CA ALA A 109 -11.50 1.64 4.18
C ALA A 109 -11.05 3.02 4.66
N ASP A 110 -11.48 3.45 5.84
CA ASP A 110 -11.09 4.70 6.47
C ASP A 110 -9.61 4.71 6.83
N CYS A 111 -9.11 3.59 7.36
CA CYS A 111 -7.69 3.42 7.66
C CYS A 111 -6.83 3.37 6.39
N ILE A 112 -7.30 2.70 5.33
CA ILE A 112 -6.60 2.67 4.04
C ILE A 112 -6.57 4.08 3.42
N LEU A 113 -7.64 4.87 3.56
CA LEU A 113 -7.63 6.28 3.12
C LEU A 113 -6.53 7.08 3.82
N ALA A 114 -6.42 6.93 5.13
CA ALA A 114 -5.39 7.60 5.91
C ALA A 114 -3.97 7.27 5.41
N ASP A 115 -3.69 5.98 5.18
CA ASP A 115 -2.41 5.53 4.63
C ASP A 115 -2.17 6.10 3.21
N LYS A 116 -3.17 6.06 2.34
CA LYS A 116 -3.06 6.58 0.98
C LYS A 116 -2.87 8.10 0.91
N LEU A 117 -3.38 8.84 1.87
CA LEU A 117 -3.09 10.28 1.99
C LEU A 117 -1.61 10.55 2.26
N THR A 118 -0.92 9.74 3.07
CA THR A 118 0.53 9.88 3.26
C THR A 118 1.32 9.50 2.02
N ALA A 119 0.85 8.51 1.26
CA ALA A 119 1.48 8.08 0.01
C ALA A 119 1.26 9.06 -1.16
N PHE A 120 0.19 9.86 -1.12
CA PHE A 120 -0.10 10.93 -2.08
C PHE A 120 0.27 12.30 -1.51
N ALA A 121 1.50 12.49 -1.10
CA ALA A 121 2.07 13.74 -0.62
C ALA A 121 3.46 13.91 -1.24
N PRO A 122 3.56 14.28 -2.53
CA PRO A 122 4.75 14.07 -3.35
C PRO A 122 5.94 14.98 -2.98
N HIS A 123 5.75 16.03 -2.20
CA HIS A 123 6.81 16.91 -1.72
C HIS A 123 7.25 16.59 -0.29
N THR A 124 6.52 15.71 0.40
CA THR A 124 6.78 15.34 1.79
C THR A 124 6.93 13.82 1.97
N THR A 125 5.88 13.11 2.33
CA THR A 125 5.90 11.67 2.67
C THR A 125 5.57 10.74 1.51
N GLY A 126 5.03 11.25 0.43
CA GLY A 126 4.52 10.45 -0.67
C GLY A 126 5.56 10.04 -1.72
N VAL A 127 5.08 9.53 -2.82
CA VAL A 127 5.89 9.21 -4.00
C VAL A 127 6.41 10.50 -4.62
N GLU A 128 7.74 10.67 -4.65
CA GLU A 128 8.38 11.90 -5.13
C GLU A 128 8.10 12.19 -6.60
N LEU A 129 7.77 13.44 -6.92
CA LEU A 129 7.69 13.95 -8.28
C LEU A 129 9.07 13.99 -8.97
N ASN A 130 9.06 14.05 -10.30
CA ASN A 130 10.29 14.19 -11.13
C ASN A 130 11.33 13.07 -10.95
N LYS A 131 10.92 11.90 -10.47
CA LYS A 131 11.74 10.69 -10.34
C LYS A 131 11.37 9.59 -11.35
N GLY A 132 10.61 9.93 -12.40
CA GLY A 132 10.09 8.95 -13.36
C GLY A 132 9.01 8.04 -12.76
N LYS A 133 8.33 8.49 -11.71
CA LYS A 133 7.29 7.75 -10.98
C LYS A 133 5.91 8.38 -11.10
N ASP A 134 5.67 9.09 -12.21
CA ASP A 134 4.41 9.82 -12.40
C ASP A 134 3.18 8.92 -12.35
N MET A 135 3.31 7.71 -12.87
CA MET A 135 2.23 6.71 -12.82
C MET A 135 1.92 6.24 -11.39
N GLU A 136 2.94 6.12 -10.55
CA GLU A 136 2.76 5.78 -9.13
C GLU A 136 2.08 6.92 -8.39
N VAL A 137 2.43 8.18 -8.65
CA VAL A 137 1.75 9.36 -8.09
C VAL A 137 0.27 9.37 -8.50
N MET A 138 -0.01 9.19 -9.79
CA MET A 138 -1.39 9.13 -10.31
C MET A 138 -2.17 7.94 -9.74
N LYS A 139 -1.51 6.80 -9.50
CA LYS A 139 -2.11 5.64 -8.84
C LYS A 139 -2.52 5.98 -7.40
N GLN A 140 -1.68 6.70 -6.64
CA GLN A 140 -2.04 7.13 -5.29
C GLN A 140 -3.22 8.09 -5.30
N LEU A 141 -3.24 9.09 -6.19
CA LEU A 141 -4.38 9.97 -6.36
C LEU A 141 -5.67 9.21 -6.67
N TYR A 142 -5.61 8.25 -7.61
CA TYR A 142 -6.76 7.41 -7.95
C TYR A 142 -7.28 6.61 -6.76
N ASP A 143 -6.37 6.05 -5.96
CA ASP A 143 -6.71 5.30 -4.75
C ASP A 143 -7.37 6.22 -3.71
N VAL A 144 -6.81 7.42 -3.47
CA VAL A 144 -7.40 8.44 -2.55
C VAL A 144 -8.81 8.83 -3.02
N CYS A 145 -8.98 9.18 -4.30
CA CYS A 145 -10.29 9.54 -4.83
C CYS A 145 -11.31 8.41 -4.66
N SER A 146 -10.90 7.17 -4.93
CA SER A 146 -11.76 5.98 -4.79
C SER A 146 -12.17 5.72 -3.34
N LEU A 147 -11.28 6.00 -2.39
CA LEU A 147 -11.52 5.81 -0.96
C LEU A 147 -12.37 6.92 -0.36
N ILE A 148 -12.22 8.18 -0.83
CA ILE A 148 -13.08 9.31 -0.43
C ILE A 148 -14.55 9.04 -0.76
N GLU A 149 -14.86 8.27 -1.79
CA GLU A 149 -16.24 7.93 -2.13
C GLU A 149 -16.89 6.90 -1.18
N VAL A 150 -16.09 6.16 -0.42
CA VAL A 150 -16.56 5.04 0.41
C VAL A 150 -16.21 5.15 1.89
N PHE A 151 -15.38 6.10 2.30
CA PHE A 151 -15.05 6.30 3.71
C PHE A 151 -16.29 6.74 4.51
N LYS A 152 -16.28 6.46 5.82
CA LYS A 152 -17.45 6.66 6.67
C LYS A 152 -17.19 7.64 7.82
N GLU A 153 -16.01 7.54 8.44
CA GLU A 153 -15.72 8.21 9.71
C GLU A 153 -14.41 8.98 9.68
N CYS A 154 -14.52 10.32 9.59
CA CYS A 154 -13.33 11.20 9.61
C CYS A 154 -12.46 11.00 10.87
N ASP A 155 -13.04 10.63 12.00
CA ASP A 155 -12.29 10.40 13.23
C ASP A 155 -11.39 9.17 13.13
N VAL A 156 -11.85 8.10 12.47
CA VAL A 156 -11.02 6.90 12.18
C VAL A 156 -9.89 7.25 11.24
N VAL A 157 -10.18 8.00 10.17
CA VAL A 157 -9.14 8.50 9.24
C VAL A 157 -8.09 9.30 10.01
N LYS A 158 -8.49 10.25 10.85
CA LYS A 158 -7.56 11.09 11.62
C LYS A 158 -6.70 10.27 12.59
N ARG A 159 -7.30 9.39 13.36
CA ARG A 159 -6.60 8.53 14.34
C ARG A 159 -5.59 7.59 13.69
N THR A 160 -5.82 7.20 12.44
CA THR A 160 -4.90 6.40 11.65
C THR A 160 -3.85 7.25 10.96
N TYR A 161 -4.25 8.39 10.38
CA TYR A 161 -3.36 9.27 9.61
C TYR A 161 -2.21 9.82 10.44
N GLU A 162 -2.49 10.31 11.63
CA GLU A 162 -1.50 11.00 12.46
C GLU A 162 -0.30 10.11 12.81
N PRO A 163 -0.45 8.88 13.36
CA PRO A 163 0.68 8.01 13.63
C PRO A 163 1.40 7.52 12.37
N ILE A 164 0.69 7.24 11.27
CA ILE A 164 1.32 6.83 10.01
C ILE A 164 2.14 7.98 9.42
N ALA A 165 1.59 9.20 9.39
CA ALA A 165 2.32 10.37 8.89
C ALA A 165 3.57 10.66 9.73
N LEU A 166 3.50 10.54 11.05
CA LEU A 166 4.67 10.68 11.93
C LEU A 166 5.73 9.61 11.66
N ALA A 167 5.33 8.37 11.45
CA ALA A 167 6.24 7.29 11.08
C ALA A 167 6.93 7.58 9.74
N GLU A 168 6.18 7.95 8.70
CA GLU A 168 6.71 8.28 7.38
C GLU A 168 7.65 9.51 7.41
N ILE A 169 7.33 10.55 8.17
CA ILE A 169 8.19 11.72 8.41
C ILE A 169 9.52 11.28 9.05
N ALA A 170 9.46 10.45 10.08
CA ALA A 170 10.65 9.92 10.74
C ALA A 170 11.49 9.05 9.78
N TYR A 171 10.86 8.22 8.97
CA TYR A 171 11.54 7.39 7.97
C TYR A 171 12.29 8.20 6.91
N ARG A 172 11.76 9.35 6.55
CA ARG A 172 12.41 10.26 5.58
C ARG A 172 13.43 11.18 6.21
N GLY A 173 13.39 11.34 7.53
CA GLY A 173 14.26 12.27 8.26
C GLY A 173 14.01 13.73 7.87
N ILE A 174 12.76 14.08 7.52
CA ILE A 174 12.34 15.43 7.16
C ILE A 174 11.75 16.15 8.37
N ASN A 175 11.81 17.48 8.38
CA ASN A 175 11.30 18.30 9.47
C ASN A 175 10.00 19.01 9.05
N VAL A 176 8.93 18.25 9.01
CA VAL A 176 7.57 18.72 8.69
C VAL A 176 6.59 18.13 9.70
N THR A 177 5.37 18.62 9.70
CA THR A 177 4.27 18.09 10.54
C THR A 177 3.31 17.21 9.72
N PRO A 178 2.50 16.35 10.36
CA PRO A 178 1.43 15.63 9.67
C PRO A 178 0.46 16.56 8.92
N THR A 179 0.23 17.76 9.45
CA THR A 179 -0.60 18.78 8.79
C THR A 179 0.04 19.29 7.50
N ASP A 180 1.35 19.50 7.47
CA ASP A 180 2.07 19.91 6.25
C ASP A 180 1.97 18.84 5.17
N CYS A 181 2.07 17.56 5.55
CA CYS A 181 1.90 16.44 4.62
C CYS A 181 0.47 16.37 4.04
N LEU A 182 -0.55 16.69 4.84
CA LEU A 182 -1.93 16.73 4.37
C LEU A 182 -2.17 17.92 3.42
N TRP A 183 -1.56 19.07 3.72
CA TRP A 183 -1.56 20.23 2.82
C TRP A 183 -0.88 19.92 1.48
N ASP A 184 0.25 19.23 1.50
CA ASP A 184 0.93 18.77 0.29
C ASP A 184 0.00 17.90 -0.57
N SER A 185 -0.71 16.94 0.02
CA SER A 185 -1.70 16.12 -0.67
C SER A 185 -2.81 16.97 -1.30
N PHE A 186 -3.34 17.95 -0.54
CA PHE A 186 -4.40 18.84 -1.02
C PHE A 186 -3.92 19.73 -2.17
N GLU A 187 -2.79 20.40 -2.02
CA GLU A 187 -2.22 21.29 -3.04
C GLU A 187 -1.86 20.54 -4.32
N SER A 188 -1.28 19.34 -4.18
CA SER A 188 -0.98 18.47 -5.32
C SER A 188 -2.24 18.04 -6.07
N ALA A 189 -3.31 17.67 -5.35
CA ALA A 189 -4.58 17.34 -5.97
C ALA A 189 -5.21 18.56 -6.68
N LEU A 190 -5.15 19.73 -6.06
CA LEU A 190 -5.64 20.99 -6.63
C LEU A 190 -4.87 21.39 -7.88
N CYS A 191 -3.54 21.25 -7.86
CA CYS A 191 -2.68 21.50 -9.02
C CYS A 191 -3.07 20.61 -10.20
N ILE A 192 -3.23 19.31 -9.97
CA ILE A 192 -3.65 18.35 -10.99
C ILE A 192 -5.05 18.67 -11.51
N ALA A 193 -6.01 18.95 -10.63
CA ALA A 193 -7.40 19.26 -10.99
C ALA A 193 -7.51 20.56 -11.82
N SER A 194 -6.67 21.56 -11.50
CA SER A 194 -6.61 22.85 -12.22
C SER A 194 -5.73 22.80 -13.48
N ARG A 195 -5.17 21.65 -13.83
CA ARG A 195 -4.21 21.47 -14.94
C ARG A 195 -3.00 22.39 -14.81
N GLY A 196 -2.45 22.53 -13.62
CA GLY A 196 -1.30 23.39 -13.35
C GLY A 196 -1.59 24.88 -13.33
N LYS A 197 -2.85 25.32 -13.30
CA LYS A 197 -3.18 26.75 -13.25
C LYS A 197 -3.21 27.32 -11.83
N VAL A 198 -3.27 26.45 -10.82
CA VAL A 198 -3.27 26.81 -9.38
C VAL A 198 -2.30 25.87 -8.67
N GLY A 199 -1.48 26.39 -7.79
CA GLY A 199 -0.52 25.60 -7.00
C GLY A 199 0.72 25.16 -7.78
N ALA A 200 0.88 25.55 -9.04
CA ALA A 200 2.12 25.37 -9.78
C ALA A 200 3.08 26.49 -9.37
N GLU A 201 3.77 26.32 -8.27
CA GLU A 201 5.02 27.03 -8.03
C GLU A 201 6.16 26.18 -8.60
N GLU A 202 7.04 26.87 -9.31
CA GLU A 202 8.14 26.44 -10.15
C GLU A 202 9.10 25.38 -9.56
#